data_f262113fced98a27eb4392beb9376743
#
_entry.id   f262113fced98a27eb4392beb9376743
#
_cell.length_a   1.000
_cell.length_b   1.000
_cell.length_c   1.000
_cell.angle_alpha   90.00
_cell.angle_beta   90.00
_cell.angle_gamma   90.00
#
_symmetry.space_group_name_H-M   'P 1'
#
loop_
_entity.id
_entity.type
_entity.pdbx_description
1 polymer ?
#
loop_
_entity_poly.entity_id
_entity_poly.type
_entity_poly.pdbx_seq_one_letter_code
_entity_poly.pdbx_strand_id
1 'polypeptide(L)'
;EGAVEGEVVTRFPPEPSGYLHIGHTKAVLLNEYYAKRYKGRLRVRFDDTNPSKEKEEFEENIMRDLRSLGIALDDAKFVTLSHTSDHFAEITERARQLLRDGKAYMDDTPQEQMREEREQRANSKHRDDDAQAGLALFERMCAGDEEAGKWCLRAKIDMTSDNGTMRDPV
;
A
#
# COMPACT_ATOMS: atom_id res chain seq x y z
N GLU A 1 12.23 11.99 -18.64
CA GLU A 1 12.17 13.42 -18.86
C GLU A 1 11.89 14.15 -17.54
N GLY A 2 12.64 15.24 -17.24
CA GLY A 2 12.45 16.02 -16.02
C GLY A 2 13.10 15.48 -14.74
N ALA A 3 13.80 14.35 -14.77
CA ALA A 3 14.49 13.83 -13.60
C ALA A 3 15.75 14.68 -13.29
N VAL A 4 15.86 15.11 -12.03
CA VAL A 4 17.00 15.90 -11.54
C VAL A 4 17.99 14.97 -10.84
N GLU A 5 19.28 15.07 -11.18
CA GLU A 5 20.32 14.30 -10.49
C GLU A 5 20.30 14.57 -8.98
N GLY A 6 20.41 13.51 -8.17
CA GLY A 6 20.38 13.59 -6.72
C GLY A 6 18.98 13.58 -6.09
N GLU A 7 17.92 13.93 -6.84
CA GLU A 7 16.55 13.99 -6.33
C GLU A 7 15.72 12.71 -6.60
N VAL A 8 16.19 11.87 -7.51
CA VAL A 8 15.48 10.62 -7.88
C VAL A 8 15.47 9.66 -6.70
N VAL A 9 14.27 9.23 -6.31
CA VAL A 9 14.06 8.16 -5.32
C VAL A 9 13.29 7.05 -5.98
N THR A 10 13.89 5.88 -6.11
CA THR A 10 13.20 4.67 -6.55
C THR A 10 12.74 3.84 -5.36
N ARG A 11 11.77 2.94 -5.55
CA ARG A 11 11.22 2.14 -4.46
C ARG A 11 11.10 0.67 -4.85
N PHE A 12 11.60 -0.21 -3.99
CA PHE A 12 11.31 -1.63 -4.01
C PHE A 12 10.49 -1.99 -2.77
N PRO A 13 9.21 -2.39 -2.91
CA PRO A 13 8.31 -2.73 -1.81
C PRO A 13 8.10 -4.25 -1.70
N PRO A 14 9.02 -5.04 -1.11
CA PRO A 14 8.77 -6.46 -0.92
C PRO A 14 7.73 -6.70 0.18
N GLU A 15 6.81 -7.66 -0.04
CA GLU A 15 5.91 -8.16 0.97
C GLU A 15 6.61 -9.29 1.75
N PRO A 16 6.73 -9.22 3.09
CA PRO A 16 7.40 -10.26 3.89
C PRO A 16 6.50 -11.47 4.15
N SER A 17 5.79 -11.93 3.10
CA SER A 17 4.87 -13.08 3.12
C SER A 17 5.42 -14.32 2.38
N GLY A 18 6.64 -14.23 1.84
CA GLY A 18 7.29 -15.28 1.08
C GLY A 18 8.70 -14.93 0.61
N TYR A 19 9.31 -15.86 -0.14
CA TYR A 19 10.65 -15.69 -0.70
C TYR A 19 10.63 -14.85 -1.98
N LEU A 20 11.76 -14.18 -2.27
CA LEU A 20 11.92 -13.48 -3.55
C LEU A 20 12.00 -14.50 -4.71
N HIS A 21 11.48 -14.09 -5.86
CA HIS A 21 11.62 -14.81 -7.12
C HIS A 21 12.21 -13.90 -8.20
N ILE A 22 12.51 -14.44 -9.38
CA ILE A 22 13.18 -13.73 -10.47
C ILE A 22 12.49 -12.40 -10.87
N GLY A 23 11.17 -12.30 -10.73
CA GLY A 23 10.43 -11.07 -10.98
C GLY A 23 10.80 -9.96 -9.98
N HIS A 24 10.96 -10.31 -8.71
CA HIS A 24 11.42 -9.39 -7.67
C HIS A 24 12.87 -8.95 -7.91
N THR A 25 13.74 -9.89 -8.31
CA THR A 25 15.13 -9.59 -8.68
C THR A 25 15.21 -8.57 -9.80
N LYS A 26 14.43 -8.78 -10.87
CA LYS A 26 14.34 -7.81 -11.98
C LYS A 26 13.90 -6.44 -11.47
N ALA A 27 12.87 -6.40 -10.63
CA ALA A 27 12.31 -5.14 -10.13
C ALA A 27 13.33 -4.37 -9.28
N VAL A 28 14.01 -5.03 -8.32
CA VAL A 28 14.97 -4.34 -7.46
C VAL A 28 16.19 -3.86 -8.23
N LEU A 29 16.73 -4.68 -9.13
CA LEU A 29 17.90 -4.30 -9.96
C LEU A 29 17.58 -3.13 -10.89
N LEU A 30 16.37 -3.07 -11.47
CA LEU A 30 15.93 -1.94 -12.28
C LEU A 30 15.82 -0.66 -11.45
N ASN A 31 15.26 -0.75 -10.25
CA ASN A 31 15.14 0.38 -9.33
C ASN A 31 16.53 0.87 -8.88
N GLU A 32 17.44 -0.05 -8.54
CA GLU A 32 18.82 0.27 -8.19
C GLU A 32 19.56 0.95 -9.35
N TYR A 33 19.43 0.40 -10.56
CA TYR A 33 20.06 0.97 -11.75
C TYR A 33 19.66 2.44 -11.96
N TYR A 34 18.38 2.76 -11.89
CA TYR A 34 17.93 4.14 -12.06
C TYR A 34 18.33 5.04 -10.89
N ALA A 35 18.28 4.55 -9.66
CA ALA A 35 18.79 5.30 -8.52
C ALA A 35 20.26 5.66 -8.70
N LYS A 36 21.12 4.70 -9.07
CA LYS A 36 22.55 4.95 -9.33
C LYS A 36 22.78 5.88 -10.52
N ARG A 37 22.07 5.66 -11.65
CA ARG A 37 22.19 6.46 -12.86
C ARG A 37 21.94 7.94 -12.64
N TYR A 38 20.98 8.27 -11.77
CA TYR A 38 20.60 9.66 -11.46
C TYR A 38 21.22 10.15 -10.14
N LYS A 39 22.22 9.46 -9.60
CA LYS A 39 22.84 9.79 -8.31
C LYS A 39 21.83 10.00 -7.17
N GLY A 40 20.71 9.29 -7.26
CA GLY A 40 19.60 9.35 -6.35
C GLY A 40 19.69 8.30 -5.24
N ARG A 41 18.54 7.82 -4.78
CA ARG A 41 18.44 6.86 -3.66
C ARG A 41 17.47 5.73 -3.98
N LEU A 42 17.74 4.55 -3.42
CA LEU A 42 16.85 3.41 -3.42
C LEU A 42 16.15 3.30 -2.06
N ARG A 43 14.83 3.27 -2.05
CA ARG A 43 14.04 2.96 -0.85
C ARG A 43 13.59 1.50 -0.92
N VAL A 44 14.04 0.70 0.02
CA VAL A 44 13.47 -0.63 0.29
C VAL A 44 12.48 -0.46 1.41
N ARG A 45 11.18 -0.66 1.12
CA ARG A 45 10.10 -0.55 2.10
C ARG A 45 9.34 -1.85 2.15
N PHE A 46 9.43 -2.57 3.24
CA PHE A 46 8.61 -3.73 3.48
C PHE A 46 7.13 -3.35 3.50
N ASP A 47 6.32 -4.07 2.70
CA ASP A 47 4.87 -3.94 2.72
C ASP A 47 4.31 -4.95 3.74
N ASP A 48 4.43 -4.56 5.01
CA ASP A 48 4.05 -5.32 6.19
C ASP A 48 2.64 -4.89 6.69
N THR A 49 1.69 -4.85 5.75
CA THR A 49 0.31 -4.42 6.05
C THR A 49 -0.60 -5.57 6.48
N ASN A 50 -0.16 -6.82 6.34
CA ASN A 50 -0.93 -8.00 6.69
C ASN A 50 -0.25 -8.88 7.75
N PRO A 51 -0.47 -8.60 9.05
CA PRO A 51 0.23 -9.27 10.15
C PRO A 51 -0.02 -10.78 10.22
N SER A 52 -1.08 -11.29 9.56
CA SER A 52 -1.37 -12.73 9.53
C SER A 52 -0.47 -13.52 8.58
N LYS A 53 0.19 -12.85 7.64
CA LYS A 53 1.07 -13.48 6.63
C LYS A 53 2.55 -13.21 6.85
N GLU A 54 2.85 -12.21 7.64
CA GLU A 54 4.21 -11.75 7.87
C GLU A 54 4.96 -12.68 8.81
N LYS A 55 6.22 -12.95 8.47
CA LYS A 55 7.13 -13.70 9.31
C LYS A 55 8.50 -13.04 9.25
N GLU A 56 9.11 -12.87 10.40
CA GLU A 56 10.47 -12.36 10.57
C GLU A 56 11.48 -13.14 9.71
N GLU A 57 11.29 -14.46 9.58
CA GLU A 57 12.09 -15.31 8.70
C GLU A 57 12.08 -14.84 7.23
N PHE A 58 10.95 -14.40 6.70
CA PHE A 58 10.88 -13.93 5.32
C PHE A 58 11.59 -12.60 5.13
N GLU A 59 11.49 -11.69 6.09
CA GLU A 59 12.21 -10.44 6.06
C GLU A 59 13.73 -10.67 6.07
N GLU A 60 14.23 -11.51 6.96
CA GLU A 60 15.65 -11.88 7.02
C GLU A 60 16.14 -12.52 5.71
N ASN A 61 15.36 -13.41 5.11
CA ASN A 61 15.69 -14.01 3.83
C ASN A 61 15.71 -12.97 2.69
N ILE A 62 14.71 -12.08 2.62
CA ILE A 62 14.68 -10.99 1.65
C ILE A 62 15.94 -10.12 1.78
N MET A 63 16.31 -9.75 3.01
CA MET A 63 17.51 -8.94 3.26
C MET A 63 18.80 -9.67 2.82
N ARG A 64 18.88 -10.98 3.04
CA ARG A 64 20.00 -11.82 2.57
C ARG A 64 20.07 -11.88 1.06
N ASP A 65 18.93 -12.09 0.41
CA ASP A 65 18.83 -12.15 -1.06
C ASP A 65 19.22 -10.80 -1.69
N LEU A 66 18.77 -9.69 -1.13
CA LEU A 66 19.14 -8.36 -1.61
C LEU A 66 20.66 -8.12 -1.50
N ARG A 67 21.30 -8.53 -0.39
CA ARG A 67 22.76 -8.46 -0.25
C ARG A 67 23.47 -9.34 -1.29
N SER A 68 22.94 -10.55 -1.53
CA SER A 68 23.49 -11.48 -2.53
C SER A 68 23.39 -10.93 -3.96
N LEU A 69 22.41 -10.09 -4.24
CA LEU A 69 22.26 -9.37 -5.51
C LEU A 69 23.16 -8.13 -5.61
N GLY A 70 23.93 -7.82 -4.57
CA GLY A 70 24.84 -6.67 -4.53
C GLY A 70 24.18 -5.35 -4.15
N ILE A 71 22.94 -5.38 -3.63
CA ILE A 71 22.29 -4.17 -3.11
C ILE A 71 22.99 -3.75 -1.82
N ALA A 72 23.53 -2.53 -1.81
CA ALA A 72 24.32 -1.99 -0.69
C ALA A 72 23.41 -1.54 0.47
N LEU A 73 22.77 -2.48 1.15
CA LEU A 73 21.82 -2.19 2.25
C LEU A 73 22.47 -1.44 3.42
N ASP A 74 23.77 -1.56 3.59
CA ASP A 74 24.51 -0.92 4.68
C ASP A 74 24.97 0.52 4.31
N ASP A 75 24.76 0.95 3.06
CA ASP A 75 24.99 2.34 2.64
C ASP A 75 23.73 3.19 2.86
N ALA A 76 23.60 3.72 4.05
CA ALA A 76 22.44 4.57 4.43
C ALA A 76 22.31 5.87 3.62
N LYS A 77 23.32 6.27 2.86
CA LYS A 77 23.25 7.42 1.94
C LYS A 77 22.55 7.04 0.63
N PHE A 78 22.67 5.79 0.23
CA PHE A 78 22.10 5.28 -1.01
C PHE A 78 20.82 4.47 -0.77
N VAL A 79 20.79 3.57 0.23
CA VAL A 79 19.62 2.74 0.54
C VAL A 79 18.94 3.19 1.82
N THR A 80 17.63 3.38 1.76
CA THR A 80 16.80 3.59 2.96
C THR A 80 15.92 2.36 3.16
N LEU A 81 16.04 1.72 4.32
CA LEU A 81 15.20 0.62 4.77
C LEU A 81 14.08 1.15 5.68
N SER A 82 12.85 0.70 5.49
CA SER A 82 11.69 1.10 6.30
C SER A 82 10.55 0.10 6.15
N HIS A 83 9.57 0.18 7.04
CA HIS A 83 8.34 -0.63 7.02
C HIS A 83 7.12 0.26 6.79
N THR A 84 6.06 -0.29 6.20
CA THR A 84 4.80 0.44 6.03
C THR A 84 4.15 0.66 7.40
N SER A 85 4.30 -0.30 8.32
CA SER A 85 3.83 -0.21 9.70
C SER A 85 4.42 0.98 10.49
N ASP A 86 5.63 1.43 10.17
CA ASP A 86 6.23 2.64 10.77
C ASP A 86 5.37 3.89 10.57
N HIS A 87 4.47 3.86 9.58
CA HIS A 87 3.62 4.98 9.18
C HIS A 87 2.13 4.77 9.47
N PHE A 88 1.75 3.72 10.19
CA PHE A 88 0.34 3.40 10.43
C PHE A 88 -0.43 4.55 11.11
N ALA A 89 0.18 5.25 12.03
CA ALA A 89 -0.46 6.41 12.68
C ALA A 89 -0.80 7.52 11.66
N GLU A 90 0.14 7.83 10.76
CA GLU A 90 -0.08 8.81 9.70
C GLU A 90 -1.12 8.31 8.68
N ILE A 91 -1.02 7.06 8.24
CA ILE A 91 -1.96 6.45 7.29
C ILE A 91 -3.39 6.50 7.86
N THR A 92 -3.56 6.14 9.15
CA THR A 92 -4.84 6.18 9.83
C THR A 92 -5.41 7.62 9.88
N GLU A 93 -4.58 8.63 10.16
CA GLU A 93 -5.05 10.02 10.17
C GLU A 93 -5.42 10.50 8.75
N ARG A 94 -4.69 10.08 7.71
CA ARG A 94 -5.07 10.37 6.33
C ARG A 94 -6.39 9.70 5.94
N ALA A 95 -6.64 8.47 6.41
CA ALA A 95 -7.91 7.78 6.22
C ALA A 95 -9.08 8.57 6.84
N ARG A 96 -8.90 9.07 8.08
CA ARG A 96 -9.88 9.97 8.74
C ARG A 96 -10.15 11.22 7.91
N GLN A 97 -9.10 11.82 7.39
CA GLN A 97 -9.24 13.01 6.56
C GLN A 97 -10.02 12.73 5.27
N LEU A 98 -9.75 11.61 4.59
CA LEU A 98 -10.49 11.21 3.39
C LEU A 98 -11.99 10.99 3.68
N LEU A 99 -12.32 10.38 4.82
CA LEU A 99 -13.72 10.23 5.26
C LEU A 99 -14.39 11.58 5.52
N ARG A 100 -13.73 12.49 6.26
CA ARG A 100 -14.23 13.84 6.52
C ARG A 100 -14.48 14.63 5.25
N ASP A 101 -13.60 14.47 4.26
CA ASP A 101 -13.68 15.15 2.96
C ASP A 101 -14.69 14.51 2.00
N GLY A 102 -15.33 13.41 2.38
CA GLY A 102 -16.20 12.62 1.51
C GLY A 102 -15.49 11.97 0.31
N LYS A 103 -14.19 11.75 0.43
CA LYS A 103 -13.33 11.11 -0.57
C LYS A 103 -13.09 9.62 -0.31
N ALA A 104 -13.65 9.11 0.76
CA ALA A 104 -13.69 7.69 1.11
C ALA A 104 -15.01 7.38 1.80
N TYR A 105 -15.35 6.09 1.87
CA TYR A 105 -16.51 5.58 2.58
C TYR A 105 -16.23 4.20 3.16
N MET A 106 -16.99 3.79 4.16
CA MET A 106 -16.93 2.46 4.73
C MET A 106 -17.83 1.51 3.95
N ASP A 107 -17.42 0.28 3.75
CA ASP A 107 -18.14 -0.72 2.96
C ASP A 107 -18.07 -2.10 3.57
N ASP A 108 -19.19 -2.78 3.76
CA ASP A 108 -19.31 -4.16 4.22
C ASP A 108 -19.68 -5.14 3.10
N THR A 109 -19.67 -4.66 1.86
CA THR A 109 -19.99 -5.49 0.69
C THR A 109 -19.02 -6.69 0.61
N PRO A 110 -19.53 -7.93 0.51
CA PRO A 110 -18.68 -9.11 0.35
C PRO A 110 -17.74 -8.97 -0.85
N GLN A 111 -16.52 -9.51 -0.72
CA GLN A 111 -15.46 -9.32 -1.72
C GLN A 111 -15.88 -9.74 -3.14
N GLU A 112 -16.62 -10.83 -3.27
CA GLU A 112 -17.10 -11.32 -4.58
C GLU A 112 -18.09 -10.35 -5.22
N GLN A 113 -19.07 -9.89 -4.44
CA GLN A 113 -20.02 -8.87 -4.89
C GLN A 113 -19.34 -7.55 -5.24
N MET A 114 -18.38 -7.11 -4.41
CA MET A 114 -17.59 -5.89 -4.69
C MET A 114 -16.84 -6.01 -6.01
N ARG A 115 -16.30 -7.19 -6.32
CA ARG A 115 -15.65 -7.46 -7.60
C ARG A 115 -16.65 -7.33 -8.77
N GLU A 116 -17.82 -7.93 -8.66
CA GLU A 116 -18.87 -7.84 -9.66
C GLU A 116 -19.34 -6.40 -9.87
N GLU A 117 -19.61 -5.64 -8.79
CA GLU A 117 -19.98 -4.23 -8.86
C GLU A 117 -18.92 -3.39 -9.60
N ARG A 118 -17.63 -3.64 -9.31
CA ARG A 118 -16.53 -2.95 -10.00
C ARG A 118 -16.44 -3.35 -11.49
N GLU A 119 -16.71 -4.60 -11.85
CA GLU A 119 -16.77 -5.04 -13.24
C GLU A 119 -17.95 -4.42 -13.98
N GLN A 120 -19.13 -4.37 -13.34
CA GLN A 120 -20.35 -3.81 -13.89
C GLN A 120 -20.41 -2.27 -13.80
N ARG A 121 -19.42 -1.62 -13.18
CA ARG A 121 -19.37 -0.18 -12.92
C ARG A 121 -20.55 0.32 -12.07
N ALA A 122 -21.06 -0.53 -11.20
CA ALA A 122 -22.15 -0.22 -10.28
C ALA A 122 -21.60 0.33 -8.96
N ASN A 123 -22.29 1.31 -8.39
CA ASN A 123 -21.94 1.85 -7.08
C ASN A 123 -22.28 0.84 -5.99
N SER A 124 -21.43 0.77 -4.95
CA SER A 124 -21.80 0.12 -3.70
C SER A 124 -22.98 0.83 -3.05
N LYS A 125 -23.79 0.06 -2.33
CA LYS A 125 -24.91 0.57 -1.51
C LYS A 125 -24.47 1.62 -0.46
N HIS A 126 -23.20 1.58 -0.04
CA HIS A 126 -22.63 2.46 0.98
C HIS A 126 -21.89 3.68 0.43
N ARG A 127 -21.76 3.77 -0.89
CA ARG A 127 -20.94 4.81 -1.53
C ARG A 127 -21.36 6.24 -1.16
N ASP A 128 -22.62 6.44 -0.92
CA ASP A 128 -23.20 7.76 -0.63
C ASP A 128 -23.73 7.89 0.82
N ASP A 129 -23.27 6.99 1.71
CA ASP A 129 -23.58 7.09 3.14
C ASP A 129 -22.97 8.34 3.77
N ASP A 130 -23.53 8.74 4.91
CA ASP A 130 -23.09 9.93 5.64
C ASP A 130 -21.63 9.80 6.11
N ALA A 131 -20.82 10.82 5.81
CA ALA A 131 -19.40 10.85 6.13
C ALA A 131 -19.12 10.78 7.64
N GLN A 132 -20.01 11.37 8.49
CA GLN A 132 -19.87 11.33 9.93
C GLN A 132 -20.15 9.94 10.50
N ALA A 133 -21.18 9.26 9.95
CA ALA A 133 -21.47 7.88 10.29
C ALA A 133 -20.31 6.95 9.88
N GLY A 134 -19.75 7.16 8.68
CA GLY A 134 -18.58 6.44 8.19
C GLY A 134 -17.35 6.65 9.09
N LEU A 135 -17.09 7.89 9.52
CA LEU A 135 -15.99 8.20 10.44
C LEU A 135 -16.18 7.51 11.80
N ALA A 136 -17.39 7.55 12.37
CA ALA A 136 -17.68 6.89 13.64
C ALA A 136 -17.47 5.36 13.55
N LEU A 137 -17.85 4.75 12.43
CA LEU A 137 -17.62 3.33 12.17
C LEU A 137 -16.12 3.00 12.04
N PHE A 138 -15.37 3.85 11.34
CA PHE A 138 -13.92 3.71 11.21
C PHE A 138 -13.22 3.80 12.58
N GLU A 139 -13.63 4.71 13.47
CA GLU A 139 -13.06 4.79 14.82
C GLU A 139 -13.36 3.54 15.65
N ARG A 140 -14.56 2.95 15.52
CA ARG A 140 -14.89 1.67 16.16
C ARG A 140 -13.99 0.55 15.62
N MET A 141 -13.76 0.51 14.31
CA MET A 141 -12.85 -0.45 13.67
C MET A 141 -11.41 -0.29 14.21
N CYS A 142 -10.89 0.94 14.32
CA CYS A 142 -9.59 1.23 14.90
C CYS A 142 -9.49 0.85 16.39
N ALA A 143 -10.60 0.86 17.11
CA ALA A 143 -10.68 0.44 18.51
C ALA A 143 -10.79 -1.10 18.69
N GLY A 144 -10.83 -1.88 17.59
CA GLY A 144 -10.92 -3.34 17.63
C GLY A 144 -12.34 -3.89 17.81
N ASP A 145 -13.37 -3.11 17.48
CA ASP A 145 -14.78 -3.59 17.48
C ASP A 145 -14.96 -4.67 16.39
N GLU A 146 -15.38 -5.88 16.80
CA GLU A 146 -15.49 -7.04 15.91
C GLU A 146 -16.50 -6.82 14.77
N GLU A 147 -17.62 -6.15 15.03
CA GLU A 147 -18.61 -5.86 13.98
C GLU A 147 -18.09 -4.81 13.00
N ALA A 148 -17.42 -3.77 13.50
CA ALA A 148 -16.77 -2.78 12.65
C ALA A 148 -15.59 -3.37 11.85
N GLY A 149 -14.92 -4.40 12.36
CA GLY A 149 -13.85 -5.13 11.67
C GLY A 149 -14.28 -5.91 10.42
N LYS A 150 -15.59 -6.05 10.19
CA LYS A 150 -16.14 -6.63 8.94
C LYS A 150 -16.19 -5.63 7.79
N TRP A 151 -15.98 -4.35 8.06
CA TRP A 151 -16.02 -3.27 7.10
C TRP A 151 -14.61 -2.98 6.56
N CYS A 152 -14.54 -2.44 5.36
CA CYS A 152 -13.31 -1.89 4.80
C CYS A 152 -13.48 -0.42 4.42
N LEU A 153 -12.37 0.30 4.31
CA LEU A 153 -12.35 1.66 3.78
C LEU A 153 -12.13 1.61 2.28
N ARG A 154 -12.99 2.26 1.51
CA ARG A 154 -12.85 2.41 0.07
C ARG A 154 -12.64 3.87 -0.32
N ALA A 155 -11.71 4.11 -1.25
CA ALA A 155 -11.59 5.44 -1.86
C ALA A 155 -12.81 5.73 -2.75
N LYS A 156 -13.37 6.93 -2.66
CA LYS A 156 -14.48 7.40 -3.50
C LYS A 156 -13.93 8.16 -4.70
N ILE A 157 -13.73 7.46 -5.82
CA ILE A 157 -13.09 8.03 -7.02
C ILE A 157 -14.09 8.06 -8.18
N ASP A 158 -14.16 7.01 -9.00
CA ASP A 158 -15.02 6.97 -10.19
C ASP A 158 -15.33 5.52 -10.59
N MET A 159 -16.52 5.05 -10.26
CA MET A 159 -16.97 3.70 -10.63
C MET A 159 -17.20 3.53 -12.13
N THR A 160 -17.33 4.62 -12.90
CA THR A 160 -17.56 4.58 -14.35
C THR A 160 -16.28 4.54 -15.16
N SER A 161 -15.11 4.73 -14.51
CA SER A 161 -13.80 4.78 -15.17
C SER A 161 -13.50 3.53 -15.98
N ASP A 162 -12.89 3.70 -17.17
CA ASP A 162 -12.36 2.59 -17.96
C ASP A 162 -11.16 1.92 -17.27
N ASN A 163 -10.40 2.68 -16.48
CA ASN A 163 -9.33 2.16 -15.64
C ASN A 163 -9.91 1.52 -14.37
N GLY A 164 -9.89 0.18 -14.28
CA GLY A 164 -10.40 -0.56 -13.13
C GLY A 164 -9.76 -0.20 -11.79
N THR A 165 -8.53 0.36 -11.78
CA THR A 165 -7.88 0.81 -10.53
C THR A 165 -8.49 2.08 -9.95
N MET A 166 -9.26 2.82 -10.74
CA MET A 166 -9.97 4.03 -10.32
C MET A 166 -11.39 3.75 -9.81
N ARG A 167 -11.87 2.50 -9.92
CA ARG A 167 -13.20 2.11 -9.49
C ARG A 167 -13.25 1.80 -8.01
N ASP A 168 -13.21 2.84 -7.20
CA ASP A 168 -13.31 2.83 -5.74
C ASP A 168 -12.52 1.66 -5.09
N PRO A 169 -11.18 1.68 -5.13
CA PRO A 169 -10.35 0.64 -4.54
C PRO A 169 -10.45 0.62 -3.01
N VAL A 170 -10.18 -0.55 -2.44
CA VAL A 170 -9.96 -0.74 -1.00
C VAL A 170 -8.59 -0.22 -0.63
#